data_d3cac6d7802ec2dc3b371cd4d39eb4f5
#
_entry.id   d3cac6d7802ec2dc3b371cd4d39eb4f5
#
_cell.length_a   1.000
_cell.length_b   1.000
_cell.length_c   1.000
_cell.angle_alpha   90.00
_cell.angle_beta   90.00
_cell.angle_gamma   90.00
#
_symmetry.space_group_name_H-M   'P 1'
#
loop_
_entity.id
_entity.type
_entity.pdbx_description
1 polymer ?
#
loop_
_entity_poly.entity_id
_entity_poly.type
_entity_poly.pdbx_seq_one_letter_code
_entity_poly.pdbx_strand_id
1 'polypeptide(L)'
;MQVSTRTISIIFFFVFSILLVWLFYTNYMNKNNEIRLLPNDLSLITLGQNIYSENCASCHGINLEGQKNWQNRDDEGYLPAPPHDKTGHTWHHPDEYLFQMTKYGIEKIIGKKYLNNMPAYENILTDKEIISVLSFI
;
A
#
# COMPACT_ATOMS: atom_id res chain seq x y z
N MET A 1 8.95 14.58 54.61
CA MET A 1 9.87 13.53 54.08
C MET A 1 10.63 14.13 52.90
N GLN A 2 11.92 14.39 53.05
CA GLN A 2 12.75 14.88 51.93
C GLN A 2 13.26 13.67 51.13
N VAL A 3 12.86 13.57 49.87
CA VAL A 3 13.37 12.56 48.94
C VAL A 3 14.83 12.91 48.63
N SER A 4 15.74 11.95 48.79
CA SER A 4 17.17 12.13 48.52
C SER A 4 17.37 12.40 47.02
N THR A 5 18.31 13.31 46.68
CA THR A 5 18.72 13.59 45.28
C THR A 5 19.18 12.33 44.54
N ARG A 6 19.79 11.37 45.24
CA ARG A 6 20.17 10.05 44.69
C ARG A 6 18.94 9.22 44.24
N THR A 7 17.87 9.23 45.07
CA THR A 7 16.63 8.49 44.72
C THR A 7 15.96 9.11 43.50
N ILE A 8 15.93 10.41 43.37
CA ILE A 8 15.39 11.13 42.20
C ILE A 8 16.20 10.78 40.94
N SER A 9 17.53 10.76 41.02
CA SER A 9 18.38 10.40 39.87
C SER A 9 18.17 8.96 39.43
N ILE A 10 18.00 8.01 40.34
CA ILE A 10 17.75 6.61 40.02
C ILE A 10 16.39 6.47 39.31
N ILE A 11 15.34 7.11 39.84
CA ILE A 11 14.00 7.08 39.24
C ILE A 11 14.05 7.70 37.82
N PHE A 12 14.73 8.83 37.66
CA PHE A 12 14.88 9.46 36.35
C PHE A 12 15.59 8.55 35.35
N PHE A 13 16.64 7.86 35.80
CA PHE A 13 17.38 6.90 34.91
C PHE A 13 16.50 5.72 34.48
N PHE A 14 15.68 5.19 35.40
CA PHE A 14 14.74 4.10 35.08
C PHE A 14 13.63 4.57 34.13
N VAL A 15 13.03 5.73 34.36
CA VAL A 15 12.00 6.28 33.47
C VAL A 15 12.57 6.55 32.09
N PHE A 16 13.77 7.10 32.01
CA PHE A 16 14.46 7.39 30.74
C PHE A 16 14.78 6.10 29.97
N SER A 17 15.27 5.06 30.65
CA SER A 17 15.55 3.77 30.01
C SER A 17 14.27 3.09 29.48
N ILE A 18 13.18 3.14 30.23
CA ILE A 18 11.88 2.63 29.76
C ILE A 18 11.40 3.39 28.51
N LEU A 19 11.54 4.71 28.51
CA LEU A 19 11.19 5.54 27.35
C LEU A 19 12.00 5.17 26.12
N LEU A 20 13.32 4.97 26.26
CA LEU A 20 14.17 4.54 25.15
C LEU A 20 13.78 3.18 24.59
N VAL A 21 13.50 2.21 25.47
CA VAL A 21 13.03 0.88 25.05
C VAL A 21 11.69 0.97 24.34
N TRP A 22 10.78 1.79 24.85
CA TRP A 22 9.47 2.00 24.21
C TRP A 22 9.60 2.65 22.83
N LEU A 23 10.42 3.68 22.68
CA LEU A 23 10.71 4.34 21.39
C LEU A 23 11.35 3.36 20.40
N PHE A 24 12.32 2.56 20.87
CA PHE A 24 12.95 1.53 20.02
C PHE A 24 11.93 0.47 19.59
N TYR A 25 11.10 0.00 20.51
CA TYR A 25 10.07 -0.99 20.22
C TYR A 25 9.03 -0.45 19.21
N THR A 26 8.54 0.77 19.39
CA THR A 26 7.58 1.39 18.47
C THR A 26 8.18 1.58 17.08
N ASN A 27 9.43 2.04 16.99
CA ASN A 27 10.14 2.16 15.71
C ASN A 27 10.35 0.80 15.01
N TYR A 28 10.71 -0.22 15.78
CA TYR A 28 10.89 -1.59 15.26
C TYR A 28 9.57 -2.16 14.72
N MET A 29 8.49 -2.02 15.47
CA MET A 29 7.17 -2.49 15.06
C MET A 29 6.63 -1.75 13.84
N ASN A 30 6.83 -0.42 13.77
CA ASN A 30 6.41 0.39 12.63
C ASN A 30 7.13 -0.02 11.35
N LYS A 31 8.44 -0.26 11.42
CA LYS A 31 9.24 -0.71 10.27
C LYS A 31 8.83 -2.09 9.75
N ASN A 32 8.39 -2.99 10.62
CA ASN A 32 7.96 -4.33 10.24
C ASN A 32 6.55 -4.38 9.64
N ASN A 33 5.77 -3.32 9.80
CA ASN A 33 4.42 -3.20 9.25
C ASN A 33 4.37 -2.38 7.96
N GLU A 34 5.50 -1.91 7.46
CA GLU A 34 5.59 -1.16 6.22
C GLU A 34 5.30 -2.08 5.02
N ILE A 35 4.32 -1.71 4.20
CA ILE A 35 4.06 -2.38 2.93
C ILE A 35 5.24 -2.13 2.00
N ARG A 36 5.79 -3.21 1.46
CA ARG A 36 6.92 -3.16 0.54
C ARG A 36 6.68 -4.08 -0.65
N LEU A 37 6.74 -3.53 -1.84
CA LEU A 37 6.70 -4.28 -3.08
C LEU A 37 8.08 -4.89 -3.36
N LEU A 38 8.08 -6.09 -3.93
CA LEU A 38 9.30 -6.89 -4.16
C LEU A 38 9.42 -7.28 -5.65
N PRO A 39 9.70 -6.31 -6.54
CA PRO A 39 9.72 -6.54 -7.99
C PRO A 39 10.87 -7.45 -8.47
N ASN A 40 11.75 -7.89 -7.56
CA ASN A 40 12.84 -8.83 -7.85
C ASN A 40 12.58 -10.24 -7.28
N ASP A 41 11.46 -10.46 -6.58
CA ASP A 41 11.10 -11.78 -6.05
C ASP A 41 10.29 -12.55 -7.11
N LEU A 42 10.96 -13.47 -7.80
CA LEU A 42 10.35 -14.24 -8.89
C LEU A 42 9.13 -15.04 -8.46
N SER A 43 9.06 -15.48 -7.22
CA SER A 43 7.92 -16.25 -6.72
C SER A 43 6.68 -15.35 -6.54
N LEU A 44 6.87 -14.14 -6.04
CA LEU A 44 5.81 -13.15 -5.92
C LEU A 44 5.37 -12.62 -7.28
N ILE A 45 6.31 -12.37 -8.19
CA ILE A 45 6.00 -11.93 -9.56
C ILE A 45 5.16 -12.99 -10.29
N THR A 46 5.54 -14.28 -10.20
CA THR A 46 4.76 -15.36 -10.85
C THR A 46 3.35 -15.46 -10.27
N LEU A 47 3.20 -15.38 -8.97
CA LEU A 47 1.90 -15.34 -8.31
C LEU A 47 1.12 -14.09 -8.74
N GLY A 48 1.76 -12.93 -8.74
CA GLY A 48 1.18 -11.65 -9.14
C GLY A 48 0.69 -11.64 -10.58
N GLN A 49 1.42 -12.25 -11.50
CA GLN A 49 1.02 -12.39 -12.91
C GLN A 49 -0.27 -13.19 -13.06
N ASN A 50 -0.42 -14.28 -12.33
CA ASN A 50 -1.65 -15.07 -12.33
C ASN A 50 -2.83 -14.26 -11.78
N ILE A 51 -2.65 -13.62 -10.62
CA ILE A 51 -3.68 -12.78 -10.00
C ILE A 51 -4.06 -11.63 -10.93
N TYR A 52 -3.09 -10.98 -11.58
CA TYR A 52 -3.32 -9.92 -12.55
C TYR A 52 -4.21 -10.39 -13.69
N SER A 53 -3.89 -11.52 -14.29
CA SER A 53 -4.66 -12.07 -15.42
C SER A 53 -6.10 -12.37 -15.06
N GLU A 54 -6.36 -12.82 -13.84
CA GLU A 54 -7.68 -13.22 -13.37
C GLU A 54 -8.53 -12.02 -12.89
N ASN A 55 -7.91 -11.00 -12.31
CA ASN A 55 -8.63 -9.95 -11.58
C ASN A 55 -8.47 -8.55 -12.16
N CYS A 56 -7.41 -8.27 -12.93
CA CYS A 56 -7.04 -6.92 -13.33
C CYS A 56 -7.03 -6.73 -14.85
N ALA A 57 -6.57 -7.75 -15.61
CA ALA A 57 -6.30 -7.66 -17.03
C ALA A 57 -7.53 -7.32 -17.87
N SER A 58 -8.74 -7.68 -17.42
CA SER A 58 -9.99 -7.35 -18.13
C SER A 58 -10.21 -5.84 -18.31
N CYS A 59 -9.71 -5.04 -17.39
CA CYS A 59 -9.79 -3.58 -17.44
C CYS A 59 -8.44 -2.93 -17.78
N HIS A 60 -7.35 -3.40 -17.18
CA HIS A 60 -6.03 -2.80 -17.34
C HIS A 60 -5.23 -3.33 -18.53
N GLY A 61 -5.81 -4.26 -19.30
CA GLY A 61 -5.18 -4.88 -20.47
C GLY A 61 -4.24 -6.03 -20.10
N ILE A 62 -4.14 -7.03 -20.99
CA ILE A 62 -3.31 -8.22 -20.77
C ILE A 62 -1.80 -7.90 -20.79
N ASN A 63 -1.41 -6.84 -21.48
CA ASN A 63 -0.04 -6.34 -21.56
C ASN A 63 0.15 -5.05 -20.74
N LEU A 64 -0.70 -4.80 -19.74
CA LEU A 64 -0.63 -3.61 -18.88
C LEU A 64 -0.98 -2.29 -19.60
N GLU A 65 -1.55 -2.33 -20.80
CA GLU A 65 -1.75 -1.19 -21.69
C GLU A 65 -2.90 -0.26 -21.28
N GLY A 66 -3.76 -0.67 -20.36
CA GLY A 66 -4.94 0.11 -19.94
C GLY A 66 -6.00 0.27 -21.02
N GLN A 67 -6.92 1.17 -20.78
CA GLN A 67 -8.00 1.54 -21.71
C GLN A 67 -7.67 2.82 -22.49
N LYS A 68 -8.25 2.96 -23.68
CA LYS A 68 -8.10 4.17 -24.49
C LYS A 68 -8.65 5.40 -23.75
N ASN A 69 -7.98 6.53 -23.93
CA ASN A 69 -8.39 7.82 -23.35
C ASN A 69 -8.47 7.81 -21.80
N TRP A 70 -7.73 6.94 -21.13
CA TRP A 70 -7.76 6.74 -19.68
C TRP A 70 -7.59 8.04 -18.85
N GLN A 71 -7.03 9.09 -19.45
CA GLN A 71 -6.84 10.40 -18.80
C GLN A 71 -8.11 11.27 -18.79
N ASN A 72 -9.11 10.89 -19.58
CA ASN A 72 -10.35 11.66 -19.73
C ASN A 72 -11.54 10.83 -19.24
N ARG A 73 -12.47 11.50 -18.59
CA ARG A 73 -13.72 10.86 -18.20
C ARG A 73 -14.59 10.59 -19.44
N ASP A 74 -15.28 9.47 -19.40
CA ASP A 74 -16.30 9.13 -20.38
C ASP A 74 -17.57 10.04 -20.22
N ASP A 75 -18.55 9.83 -21.09
CA ASP A 75 -19.78 10.61 -21.10
C ASP A 75 -20.63 10.40 -19.81
N GLU A 76 -20.41 9.31 -19.08
CA GLU A 76 -21.06 8.99 -17.81
C GLU A 76 -20.25 9.51 -16.61
N GLY A 77 -19.07 10.04 -16.84
CA GLY A 77 -18.17 10.61 -15.84
C GLY A 77 -17.22 9.63 -15.19
N TYR A 78 -17.11 8.40 -15.68
CA TYR A 78 -16.14 7.42 -15.20
C TYR A 78 -14.76 7.61 -15.81
N LEU A 79 -13.72 7.33 -15.05
CA LEU A 79 -12.38 7.23 -15.60
C LEU A 79 -12.11 5.79 -16.04
N PRO A 80 -11.70 5.61 -17.31
CA PRO A 80 -11.24 4.30 -17.80
C PRO A 80 -9.98 3.85 -17.07
N ALA A 81 -9.71 2.53 -17.08
CA ALA A 81 -8.60 1.95 -16.39
C ALA A 81 -7.24 2.45 -16.97
N PRO A 82 -6.35 3.02 -16.14
CA PRO A 82 -5.05 3.49 -16.60
C PRO A 82 -4.12 2.33 -16.95
N PRO A 83 -3.12 2.56 -17.82
CA PRO A 83 -2.05 1.60 -18.06
C PRO A 83 -1.15 1.45 -16.84
N HIS A 84 -0.59 0.26 -16.69
CA HIS A 84 0.44 -0.07 -15.71
C HIS A 84 1.83 -0.26 -16.35
N ASP A 85 1.92 -0.15 -17.66
CA ASP A 85 3.18 -0.12 -18.38
C ASP A 85 3.85 1.26 -18.29
N LYS A 86 4.93 1.46 -19.05
CA LYS A 86 5.69 2.72 -19.11
C LYS A 86 4.87 3.93 -19.57
N THR A 87 3.70 3.73 -20.17
CA THR A 87 2.81 4.82 -20.63
C THR A 87 1.87 5.31 -19.54
N GLY A 88 1.77 4.56 -18.45
CA GLY A 88 1.02 4.93 -17.25
C GLY A 88 1.87 5.71 -16.25
N HIS A 89 1.38 5.77 -15.00
CA HIS A 89 2.03 6.51 -13.93
C HIS A 89 2.07 5.76 -12.58
N THR A 90 1.79 4.46 -12.58
CA THR A 90 1.75 3.63 -11.37
C THR A 90 3.06 3.73 -10.56
N TRP A 91 4.19 3.72 -11.25
CA TRP A 91 5.54 3.80 -10.69
C TRP A 91 5.86 5.12 -9.93
N HIS A 92 5.02 6.16 -10.04
CA HIS A 92 5.16 7.39 -9.27
C HIS A 92 4.67 7.28 -7.83
N HIS A 93 3.81 6.30 -7.55
CA HIS A 93 3.16 6.21 -6.26
C HIS A 93 3.95 5.37 -5.27
N PRO A 94 3.97 5.74 -3.98
CA PRO A 94 4.54 4.90 -2.93
C PRO A 94 3.82 3.55 -2.82
N ASP A 95 4.55 2.50 -2.45
CA ASP A 95 4.04 1.14 -2.28
C ASP A 95 2.79 1.09 -1.39
N GLU A 96 2.84 1.76 -0.25
CA GLU A 96 1.71 1.85 0.68
C GLU A 96 0.46 2.45 0.02
N TYR A 97 0.63 3.50 -0.79
CA TYR A 97 -0.49 4.13 -1.48
C TYR A 97 -1.12 3.19 -2.49
N LEU A 98 -0.34 2.50 -3.31
CA LEU A 98 -0.82 1.52 -4.28
C LEU A 98 -1.55 0.37 -3.59
N PHE A 99 -1.00 -0.13 -2.48
CA PHE A 99 -1.61 -1.17 -1.68
C PHE A 99 -2.97 -0.73 -1.11
N GLN A 100 -3.04 0.45 -0.50
CA GLN A 100 -4.27 0.99 0.08
C GLN A 100 -5.34 1.21 -0.98
N MET A 101 -4.96 1.77 -2.14
CA MET A 101 -5.87 2.01 -3.27
C MET A 101 -6.46 0.71 -3.81
N THR A 102 -5.64 -0.32 -3.96
CA THR A 102 -6.07 -1.64 -4.43
C THR A 102 -6.96 -2.32 -3.40
N LYS A 103 -6.54 -2.32 -2.14
CA LYS A 103 -7.25 -3.02 -1.07
C LYS A 103 -8.60 -2.38 -0.75
N TYR A 104 -8.63 -1.08 -0.53
CA TYR A 104 -9.80 -0.39 0.00
C TYR A 104 -10.57 0.43 -1.03
N GLY A 105 -10.05 0.56 -2.24
CA GLY A 105 -10.65 1.37 -3.30
C GLY A 105 -10.35 2.86 -3.18
N ILE A 106 -10.39 3.55 -4.32
CA ILE A 106 -9.98 4.95 -4.45
C ILE A 106 -10.83 5.90 -3.59
N GLU A 107 -12.15 5.69 -3.53
CA GLU A 107 -13.06 6.59 -2.79
C GLU A 107 -12.73 6.64 -1.29
N LYS A 108 -12.38 5.48 -0.71
CA LYS A 108 -12.02 5.39 0.70
C LYS A 108 -10.72 6.14 1.01
N ILE A 109 -9.77 6.11 0.08
CA ILE A 109 -8.45 6.74 0.26
C ILE A 109 -8.50 8.26 0.06
N ILE A 110 -9.21 8.73 -0.96
CA ILE A 110 -9.30 10.17 -1.23
C ILE A 110 -10.40 10.88 -0.42
N GLY A 111 -11.24 10.13 0.30
CA GLY A 111 -12.28 10.67 1.20
C GLY A 111 -13.42 11.40 0.50
N LYS A 112 -13.63 11.16 -0.80
CA LYS A 112 -14.72 11.75 -1.59
C LYS A 112 -15.16 10.82 -2.70
N LYS A 113 -16.37 11.05 -3.22
CA LYS A 113 -16.89 10.29 -4.36
C LYS A 113 -15.97 10.42 -5.57
N TYR A 114 -15.65 9.27 -6.16
CA TYR A 114 -14.79 9.17 -7.33
C TYR A 114 -15.33 8.09 -8.28
N LEU A 115 -15.95 8.51 -9.38
CA LEU A 115 -16.54 7.59 -10.34
C LEU A 115 -15.44 6.80 -11.06
N ASN A 116 -15.39 5.51 -10.76
CA ASN A 116 -14.50 4.52 -11.36
C ASN A 116 -15.12 3.13 -11.25
N ASN A 117 -14.67 2.20 -12.07
CA ASN A 117 -15.15 0.82 -12.09
C ASN A 117 -14.20 -0.16 -11.39
N MET A 118 -13.09 0.33 -10.80
CA MET A 118 -12.16 -0.53 -10.06
C MET A 118 -12.78 -0.94 -8.72
N PRO A 119 -12.96 -2.22 -8.44
CA PRO A 119 -13.48 -2.67 -7.15
C PRO A 119 -12.43 -2.52 -6.05
N ALA A 120 -12.88 -2.49 -4.80
CA ALA A 120 -12.01 -2.71 -3.65
C ALA A 120 -11.75 -4.22 -3.48
N TYR A 121 -10.50 -4.61 -3.30
CA TYR A 121 -10.11 -6.02 -3.23
C TYR A 121 -10.01 -6.56 -1.80
N GLU A 122 -10.40 -5.79 -0.78
CA GLU A 122 -10.32 -6.15 0.66
C GLU A 122 -10.93 -7.53 0.98
N ASN A 123 -12.02 -7.91 0.29
CA ASN A 123 -12.72 -9.18 0.51
C ASN A 123 -12.51 -10.19 -0.64
N ILE A 124 -11.63 -9.89 -1.58
CA ILE A 124 -11.37 -10.71 -2.78
C ILE A 124 -9.97 -11.30 -2.73
N LEU A 125 -8.98 -10.50 -2.33
CA LEU A 125 -7.57 -10.86 -2.28
C LEU A 125 -7.00 -10.70 -0.88
N THR A 126 -6.09 -11.59 -0.51
CA THR A 126 -5.26 -11.44 0.70
C THR A 126 -4.21 -10.34 0.52
N ASP A 127 -3.67 -9.84 1.62
CA ASP A 127 -2.58 -8.83 1.58
C ASP A 127 -1.36 -9.32 0.79
N LYS A 128 -1.02 -10.60 0.91
CA LYS A 128 0.06 -11.21 0.13
C LYS A 128 -0.24 -11.21 -1.37
N GLU A 129 -1.46 -11.49 -1.77
CA GLU A 129 -1.88 -11.48 -3.17
C GLU A 129 -1.88 -10.07 -3.74
N ILE A 130 -2.32 -9.07 -2.97
CA ILE A 130 -2.24 -7.66 -3.36
C ILE A 130 -0.77 -7.22 -3.53
N ILE A 131 0.10 -7.56 -2.56
CA ILE A 131 1.55 -7.28 -2.68
C ILE A 131 2.15 -7.98 -3.90
N SER A 132 1.74 -9.23 -4.17
CA SER A 132 2.24 -9.99 -5.31
C SER A 132 1.85 -9.35 -6.64
N VAL A 133 0.59 -8.98 -6.84
CA VAL A 133 0.14 -8.35 -8.08
C VAL A 133 0.76 -6.98 -8.29
N LEU A 134 0.90 -6.17 -7.22
CA LEU A 134 1.57 -4.88 -7.29
C LEU A 134 3.09 -4.99 -7.51
N SER A 135 3.70 -6.09 -7.06
CA SER A 135 5.11 -6.38 -7.35
C SER A 135 5.36 -6.84 -8.79
N PHE A 136 4.33 -7.37 -9.46
CA PHE A 136 4.36 -7.75 -10.88
C PHE A 136 4.17 -6.54 -11.79
N ILE A 137 3.30 -5.58 -11.43
CA ILE A 137 3.06 -4.33 -12.16
C ILE A 137 4.26 -3.40 -12.08
#